data_d05e0ae02402dd629061850cac5d3a9f
#
_entry.id   d05e0ae02402dd629061850cac5d3a9f
#
_cell.length_a   1.000
_cell.length_b   1.000
_cell.length_c   1.000
_cell.angle_alpha   90.00
_cell.angle_beta   90.00
_cell.angle_gamma   90.00
#
_symmetry.space_group_name_H-M   'P 1'
#
loop_
_entity.id
_entity.type
_entity.pdbx_description
1 polymer ?
#
loop_
_entity_poly.entity_id
_entity_poly.type
_entity_poly.pdbx_seq_one_letter_code
_entity_poly.pdbx_strand_id
1 'polypeptide(L)'
;MSIEIRNVSKRFGSFTALDGVSLEIPEGSLTAVLGPSGSGKSTLLRIVAGLERPDSGEVRLSGEDATRLAPQRRNVGFVFQHYAAFKHMTVRDNVAFALSIRKRPKAEIRDRVDELLELVQLQGFADRYPSRLSGGQRQRMALARALAAKPRVLLLDEPFGALDARVRAELRDWLRRLHEEVHVTTVFVTHDQEEAMEVADRVAVFDQGRLEQVGAPAELYDAPASEFVLRFVGDAVRLGSSLVRPHEIVLRRWPRDGAVEVEVERIAVLGADARVDLVDGSGERLAARLRREELDDLDLARGEIVWAGAEPFLERDLEAGQALG
;
A
#
# COMPACT_ATOMS: atom_id res chain seq x y z
N MET A 1 6.19 4.77 18.84
CA MET A 1 5.58 6.13 18.84
C MET A 1 4.31 6.08 17.98
N SER A 2 3.14 6.20 18.59
CA SER A 2 1.86 6.27 17.87
C SER A 2 1.74 7.59 17.08
N ILE A 3 0.96 7.55 15.99
CA ILE A 3 0.61 8.74 15.20
C ILE A 3 -0.91 8.86 15.24
N GLU A 4 -1.42 10.01 15.66
CA GLU A 4 -2.83 10.32 15.63
C GLU A 4 -3.06 11.52 14.70
N ILE A 5 -3.92 11.34 13.74
CA ILE A 5 -4.37 12.36 12.79
C ILE A 5 -5.82 12.60 13.08
N ARG A 6 -6.21 13.85 13.39
CA ARG A 6 -7.56 14.20 13.82
C ARG A 6 -8.13 15.29 12.93
N ASN A 7 -9.14 14.94 12.14
CA ASN A 7 -9.90 15.83 11.29
C ASN A 7 -9.03 16.77 10.41
N VAL A 8 -7.97 16.21 9.83
CA VAL A 8 -6.99 16.94 9.03
C VAL A 8 -7.55 17.23 7.65
N SER A 9 -7.55 18.51 7.26
CA SER A 9 -7.90 18.95 5.91
C SER A 9 -6.77 19.76 5.28
N LYS A 10 -6.64 19.66 3.95
CA LYS A 10 -5.65 20.37 3.15
C LYS A 10 -6.16 20.67 1.76
N ARG A 11 -6.01 21.92 1.34
CA ARG A 11 -6.36 22.38 -0.01
C ARG A 11 -5.15 23.04 -0.70
N PHE A 12 -5.07 22.88 -2.01
CA PHE A 12 -4.13 23.56 -2.88
C PHE A 12 -4.94 24.30 -3.97
N GLY A 13 -5.15 25.59 -3.74
CA GLY A 13 -6.07 26.36 -4.58
C GLY A 13 -7.50 25.81 -4.53
N SER A 14 -8.04 25.39 -5.67
CA SER A 14 -9.36 24.76 -5.78
C SER A 14 -9.36 23.26 -5.47
N PHE A 15 -8.19 22.62 -5.44
CA PHE A 15 -8.07 21.18 -5.23
C PHE A 15 -8.03 20.84 -3.74
N THR A 16 -8.95 19.99 -3.28
CA THR A 16 -8.97 19.44 -1.93
C THR A 16 -8.16 18.15 -1.90
N ALA A 17 -6.98 18.20 -1.29
CA ALA A 17 -6.09 17.05 -1.18
C ALA A 17 -6.44 16.13 -0.01
N LEU A 18 -6.92 16.71 1.11
CA LEU A 18 -7.41 15.97 2.28
C LEU A 18 -8.68 16.65 2.79
N ASP A 19 -9.67 15.86 3.13
CA ASP A 19 -10.99 16.32 3.59
C ASP A 19 -11.38 15.62 4.90
N GLY A 20 -11.09 16.25 6.04
CA GLY A 20 -11.48 15.79 7.36
C GLY A 20 -10.88 14.43 7.79
N VAL A 21 -9.69 14.11 7.36
CA VAL A 21 -9.06 12.80 7.61
C VAL A 21 -8.75 12.60 9.08
N SER A 22 -9.24 11.48 9.63
CA SER A 22 -8.89 10.99 10.96
C SER A 22 -8.35 9.56 10.87
N LEU A 23 -7.14 9.34 11.39
CA LEU A 23 -6.45 8.05 11.31
C LEU A 23 -5.54 7.87 12.52
N GLU A 24 -5.59 6.69 13.13
CA GLU A 24 -4.67 6.29 14.19
C GLU A 24 -3.73 5.18 13.69
N ILE A 25 -2.43 5.39 13.87
CA ILE A 25 -1.36 4.45 13.53
C ILE A 25 -0.71 4.01 14.85
N PRO A 26 -0.87 2.73 15.22
CA PRO A 26 -0.33 2.20 16.46
C PRO A 26 1.21 2.25 16.51
N GLU A 27 1.74 2.34 17.73
CA GLU A 27 3.18 2.25 17.94
C GLU A 27 3.72 0.90 17.46
N GLY A 28 4.84 0.93 16.74
CA GLY A 28 5.51 -0.27 16.26
C GLY A 28 4.81 -0.96 15.07
N SER A 29 3.70 -0.44 14.55
CA SER A 29 3.03 -1.03 13.39
C SER A 29 3.68 -0.61 12.06
N LEU A 30 3.53 -1.48 11.07
CA LEU A 30 3.81 -1.20 9.67
C LEU A 30 2.48 -0.95 8.95
N THR A 31 2.19 0.32 8.67
CA THR A 31 0.91 0.74 8.09
C THR A 31 1.09 1.21 6.66
N ALA A 32 0.32 0.64 5.73
CA ALA A 32 0.22 1.13 4.36
C ALA A 32 -0.88 2.20 4.24
N VAL A 33 -0.60 3.26 3.50
CA VAL A 33 -1.61 4.22 3.02
C VAL A 33 -1.80 3.95 1.54
N LEU A 34 -2.91 3.30 1.19
CA LEU A 34 -3.22 2.78 -0.13
C LEU A 34 -4.31 3.61 -0.81
N GLY A 35 -4.25 3.77 -2.13
CA GLY A 35 -5.29 4.47 -2.90
C GLY A 35 -4.82 4.91 -4.27
N PRO A 36 -5.71 5.38 -5.15
CA PRO A 36 -5.37 5.84 -6.49
C PRO A 36 -4.46 7.08 -6.45
N SER A 37 -3.83 7.37 -7.59
CA SER A 37 -3.02 8.59 -7.73
C SER A 37 -3.89 9.84 -7.49
N GLY A 38 -3.37 10.80 -6.73
CA GLY A 38 -4.11 12.02 -6.39
C GLY A 38 -5.08 11.90 -5.20
N SER A 39 -5.21 10.75 -4.54
CA SER A 39 -6.09 10.58 -3.37
C SER A 39 -5.58 11.23 -2.06
N GLY A 40 -4.47 11.97 -2.09
CA GLY A 40 -3.99 12.73 -0.92
C GLY A 40 -2.93 12.05 -0.07
N LYS A 41 -2.54 10.81 -0.34
CA LYS A 41 -1.61 9.98 0.44
C LYS A 41 -0.26 10.64 0.74
N SER A 42 0.46 11.09 -0.30
CA SER A 42 1.75 11.79 -0.11
C SER A 42 1.58 13.12 0.61
N THR A 43 0.43 13.80 0.47
CA THR A 43 0.12 15.02 1.22
C THR A 43 -0.02 14.71 2.71
N LEU A 44 -0.75 13.64 3.06
CA LEU A 44 -0.88 13.17 4.44
C LEU A 44 0.50 12.86 5.04
N LEU A 45 1.31 12.09 4.31
CA LEU A 45 2.65 11.71 4.77
C LEU A 45 3.53 12.95 5.02
N ARG A 46 3.48 13.95 4.12
CA ARG A 46 4.22 15.22 4.28
C ARG A 46 3.71 16.05 5.47
N ILE A 47 2.41 16.02 5.73
CA ILE A 47 1.82 16.68 6.91
C ILE A 47 2.32 16.00 8.19
N VAL A 48 2.33 14.66 8.27
CA VAL A 48 2.89 13.93 9.42
C VAL A 48 4.37 14.23 9.60
N ALA A 49 5.14 14.35 8.51
CA ALA A 49 6.56 14.73 8.55
C ALA A 49 6.80 16.19 8.95
N GLY A 50 5.80 17.06 8.88
CA GLY A 50 5.94 18.51 9.07
C GLY A 50 6.52 19.24 7.87
N LEU A 51 6.59 18.59 6.72
CA LEU A 51 7.02 19.16 5.44
C LEU A 51 5.91 19.99 4.77
N GLU A 52 4.65 19.72 5.16
CA GLU A 52 3.45 20.45 4.76
C GLU A 52 2.62 20.78 6.00
N ARG A 53 1.88 21.88 5.97
CA ARG A 53 0.98 22.27 7.07
C ARG A 53 -0.46 21.95 6.69
N PRO A 54 -1.25 21.35 7.59
CA PRO A 54 -2.68 21.24 7.38
C PRO A 54 -3.34 22.61 7.44
N ASP A 55 -4.47 22.77 6.78
CA ASP A 55 -5.31 23.98 6.87
C ASP A 55 -6.20 23.92 8.11
N SER A 56 -6.63 22.71 8.52
CA SER A 56 -7.33 22.43 9.76
C SER A 56 -7.00 21.05 10.30
N GLY A 57 -7.41 20.79 11.55
CA GLY A 57 -7.14 19.53 12.23
C GLY A 57 -5.81 19.49 12.97
N GLU A 58 -5.48 18.33 13.52
CA GLU A 58 -4.36 18.12 14.43
C GLU A 58 -3.58 16.85 14.10
N VAL A 59 -2.27 16.90 14.24
CA VAL A 59 -1.37 15.73 14.19
C VAL A 59 -0.69 15.58 15.52
N ARG A 60 -0.85 14.42 16.16
CA ARG A 60 -0.16 14.07 17.40
C ARG A 60 0.84 12.96 17.17
N LEU A 61 1.97 13.07 17.82
CA LEU A 61 3.04 12.08 17.83
C LEU A 61 3.29 11.67 19.29
N SER A 62 2.97 10.40 19.64
CA SER A 62 2.98 9.90 21.04
C SER A 62 2.16 10.76 22.00
N GLY A 63 0.98 11.21 21.58
CA GLY A 63 0.08 12.03 22.38
C GLY A 63 0.43 13.53 22.45
N GLU A 64 1.61 13.95 21.94
CA GLU A 64 2.03 15.36 21.89
C GLU A 64 1.59 16.02 20.57
N ASP A 65 1.06 17.24 20.64
CA ASP A 65 0.70 18.02 19.45
C ASP A 65 1.95 18.39 18.63
N ALA A 66 2.02 17.81 17.44
CA ALA A 66 3.10 18.04 16.48
C ALA A 66 2.66 18.92 15.29
N THR A 67 1.43 19.38 15.24
CA THR A 67 0.82 20.05 14.08
C THR A 67 1.66 21.23 13.57
N ARG A 68 2.24 22.02 14.48
CA ARG A 68 3.07 23.19 14.17
C ARG A 68 4.56 22.96 14.37
N LEU A 69 4.98 21.77 14.81
CA LEU A 69 6.40 21.47 15.00
C LEU A 69 7.13 21.39 13.66
N ALA A 70 8.31 22.00 13.61
CA ALA A 70 9.20 21.88 12.46
C ALA A 70 9.67 20.42 12.29
N PRO A 71 9.95 19.97 11.04
CA PRO A 71 10.33 18.57 10.75
C PRO A 71 11.48 18.05 11.64
N GLN A 72 12.48 18.89 11.90
CA GLN A 72 13.67 18.54 12.69
C GLN A 72 13.35 18.20 14.16
N ARG A 73 12.19 18.63 14.67
CA ARG A 73 11.73 18.39 16.05
C ARG A 73 10.79 17.21 16.17
N ARG A 74 10.31 16.63 15.05
CA ARG A 74 9.36 15.51 15.06
C ARG A 74 10.00 14.15 15.26
N ASN A 75 11.32 14.08 15.16
CA ASN A 75 12.08 12.82 15.23
C ASN A 75 11.56 11.72 14.27
N VAL A 76 11.23 12.10 13.05
CA VAL A 76 10.79 11.23 11.96
C VAL A 76 11.90 11.06 10.92
N GLY A 77 12.03 9.86 10.37
CA GLY A 77 12.81 9.58 9.17
C GLY A 77 11.90 9.63 7.96
N PHE A 78 12.32 10.27 6.87
CA PHE A 78 11.54 10.38 5.65
C PHE A 78 12.34 9.86 4.45
N VAL A 79 11.72 8.98 3.66
CA VAL A 79 12.25 8.50 2.38
C VAL A 79 11.33 9.00 1.27
N PHE A 80 11.90 9.82 0.37
CA PHE A 80 11.17 10.38 -0.78
C PHE A 80 11.09 9.37 -1.92
N GLN A 81 10.08 9.48 -2.75
CA GLN A 81 9.82 8.64 -3.93
C GLN A 81 11.05 8.50 -4.86
N HIS A 82 11.84 9.56 -5.03
CA HIS A 82 13.06 9.54 -5.85
C HIS A 82 14.34 9.40 -5.01
N TYR A 83 14.22 8.85 -3.78
CA TYR A 83 15.30 8.58 -2.83
C TYR A 83 16.08 9.81 -2.36
N ALA A 84 16.01 10.95 -3.06
CA ALA A 84 16.69 12.22 -2.76
C ALA A 84 18.16 12.02 -2.37
N ALA A 85 18.90 11.17 -3.11
CA ALA A 85 20.30 10.89 -2.84
C ALA A 85 21.19 12.11 -3.11
N PHE A 86 22.15 12.37 -2.22
CA PHE A 86 23.19 13.37 -2.44
C PHE A 86 24.21 12.81 -3.44
N LYS A 87 24.05 13.17 -4.72
CA LYS A 87 24.79 12.58 -5.86
C LYS A 87 26.31 12.76 -5.79
N HIS A 88 26.77 13.81 -5.10
CA HIS A 88 28.18 14.17 -4.92
C HIS A 88 28.84 13.52 -3.68
N MET A 89 28.09 12.75 -2.92
CA MET A 89 28.52 12.03 -1.71
C MET A 89 28.55 10.53 -1.98
N THR A 90 29.44 9.82 -1.31
CA THR A 90 29.47 8.34 -1.30
C THR A 90 28.24 7.79 -0.58
N VAL A 91 28.03 6.47 -0.63
CA VAL A 91 26.98 5.76 0.13
C VAL A 91 27.18 6.02 1.63
N ARG A 92 28.42 5.85 2.12
CA ARG A 92 28.81 6.12 3.50
C ARG A 92 28.46 7.54 3.92
N ASP A 93 28.83 8.53 3.12
CA ASP A 93 28.58 9.95 3.41
C ASP A 93 27.09 10.29 3.38
N ASN A 94 26.33 9.69 2.47
CA ASN A 94 24.86 9.83 2.44
C ASN A 94 24.25 9.33 3.76
N VAL A 95 24.65 8.18 4.26
CA VAL A 95 24.13 7.61 5.52
C VAL A 95 24.60 8.43 6.72
N ALA A 96 25.85 8.90 6.71
CA ALA A 96 26.44 9.71 7.78
C ALA A 96 25.84 11.12 7.89
N PHE A 97 25.20 11.63 6.82
CA PHE A 97 24.83 13.03 6.66
C PHE A 97 24.07 13.62 7.85
N ALA A 98 23.00 12.93 8.30
CA ALA A 98 22.16 13.41 9.40
C ALA A 98 22.92 13.50 10.75
N LEU A 99 23.86 12.58 10.99
CA LEU A 99 24.71 12.59 12.19
C LEU A 99 25.78 13.67 12.12
N SER A 100 26.35 13.89 10.93
CA SER A 100 27.36 14.91 10.68
C SER A 100 26.82 16.33 10.90
N ILE A 101 25.61 16.64 10.42
CA ILE A 101 24.94 17.92 10.67
C ILE A 101 24.67 18.12 12.16
N ARG A 102 24.34 17.05 12.89
CA ARG A 102 24.13 17.08 14.35
C ARG A 102 25.45 17.14 15.14
N LYS A 103 26.59 17.22 14.45
CA LYS A 103 27.93 17.32 15.04
C LYS A 103 28.24 16.20 16.03
N ARG A 104 27.79 14.97 15.74
CA ARG A 104 28.11 13.80 16.57
C ARG A 104 29.61 13.44 16.48
N PRO A 105 30.20 12.78 17.48
CA PRO A 105 31.60 12.35 17.44
C PRO A 105 31.87 11.45 16.21
N LYS A 106 33.05 11.61 15.58
CA LYS A 106 33.43 10.83 14.38
C LYS A 106 33.38 9.32 14.58
N ALA A 107 33.77 8.85 15.77
CA ALA A 107 33.71 7.42 16.11
C ALA A 107 32.26 6.91 16.12
N GLU A 108 31.35 7.64 16.78
CA GLU A 108 29.92 7.29 16.81
C GLU A 108 29.30 7.27 15.40
N ILE A 109 29.67 8.26 14.56
CA ILE A 109 29.19 8.30 13.17
C ILE A 109 29.66 7.06 12.42
N ARG A 110 30.96 6.73 12.51
CA ARG A 110 31.54 5.57 11.82
C ARG A 110 30.83 4.28 12.25
N ASP A 111 30.77 4.02 13.54
CA ASP A 111 30.22 2.79 14.09
C ASP A 111 28.73 2.62 13.71
N ARG A 112 27.95 3.73 13.80
CA ARG A 112 26.53 3.71 13.37
C ARG A 112 26.35 3.53 11.88
N VAL A 113 27.20 4.11 11.04
CA VAL A 113 27.14 3.96 9.59
C VAL A 113 27.50 2.53 9.19
N ASP A 114 28.52 1.94 9.80
CA ASP A 114 28.91 0.56 9.52
C ASP A 114 27.80 -0.42 9.91
N GLU A 115 27.17 -0.26 11.10
CA GLU A 115 25.99 -1.01 11.53
C GLU A 115 24.83 -0.90 10.51
N LEU A 116 24.53 0.32 10.05
CA LEU A 116 23.43 0.52 9.10
C LEU A 116 23.73 -0.03 7.72
N LEU A 117 24.97 0.08 7.24
CA LEU A 117 25.37 -0.51 5.96
C LEU A 117 25.29 -2.04 5.99
N GLU A 118 25.57 -2.65 7.14
CA GLU A 118 25.38 -4.09 7.35
C GLU A 118 23.87 -4.43 7.32
N LEU A 119 23.05 -3.73 8.11
CA LEU A 119 21.61 -3.91 8.17
C LEU A 119 20.93 -3.84 6.78
N VAL A 120 21.37 -2.90 5.93
CA VAL A 120 20.81 -2.74 4.57
C VAL A 120 21.59 -3.51 3.48
N GLN A 121 22.58 -4.33 3.86
CA GLN A 121 23.40 -5.15 2.95
C GLN A 121 24.14 -4.33 1.89
N LEU A 122 24.72 -3.20 2.28
CA LEU A 122 25.49 -2.30 1.42
C LEU A 122 26.95 -2.12 1.85
N GLN A 123 27.52 -3.00 2.69
CA GLN A 123 28.91 -2.89 3.19
C GLN A 123 29.93 -2.76 2.04
N GLY A 124 29.78 -3.62 1.01
CA GLY A 124 30.67 -3.62 -0.17
C GLY A 124 30.47 -2.43 -1.12
N PHE A 125 29.54 -1.53 -0.82
CA PHE A 125 29.20 -0.36 -1.64
C PHE A 125 29.48 0.97 -0.94
N ALA A 126 30.06 0.94 0.26
CA ALA A 126 30.24 2.13 1.14
C ALA A 126 30.89 3.32 0.43
N ASP A 127 31.93 3.06 -0.38
CA ASP A 127 32.71 4.10 -1.07
C ASP A 127 32.21 4.41 -2.49
N ARG A 128 31.11 3.76 -2.93
CA ARG A 128 30.50 4.04 -4.23
C ARG A 128 29.60 5.28 -4.16
N TYR A 129 29.45 5.93 -5.31
CA TYR A 129 28.49 7.01 -5.50
C TYR A 129 27.11 6.46 -5.88
N PRO A 130 26.01 7.16 -5.55
CA PRO A 130 24.64 6.74 -5.87
C PRO A 130 24.37 6.43 -7.34
N SER A 131 25.12 7.08 -8.26
CA SER A 131 25.04 6.82 -9.70
C SER A 131 25.52 5.41 -10.11
N ARG A 132 26.27 4.74 -9.25
CA ARG A 132 26.79 3.38 -9.46
C ARG A 132 25.98 2.29 -8.77
N LEU A 133 24.83 2.65 -8.22
CA LEU A 133 23.91 1.73 -7.52
C LEU A 133 22.73 1.36 -8.42
N SER A 134 22.19 0.14 -8.23
CA SER A 134 20.87 -0.23 -8.76
C SER A 134 19.74 0.55 -8.08
N GLY A 135 18.52 0.48 -8.61
CA GLY A 135 17.34 1.09 -7.99
C GLY A 135 17.11 0.64 -6.55
N GLY A 136 17.09 -0.67 -6.31
CA GLY A 136 16.93 -1.25 -4.97
C GLY A 136 18.08 -0.89 -4.01
N GLN A 137 19.33 -0.83 -4.51
CA GLN A 137 20.47 -0.39 -3.70
C GLN A 137 20.34 1.10 -3.30
N ARG A 138 19.88 1.98 -4.22
CA ARG A 138 19.62 3.39 -3.88
C ARG A 138 18.53 3.53 -2.82
N GLN A 139 17.50 2.70 -2.90
CA GLN A 139 16.43 2.71 -1.89
C GLN A 139 16.94 2.24 -0.53
N ARG A 140 17.68 1.12 -0.45
CA ARG A 140 18.29 0.64 0.80
C ARG A 140 19.21 1.70 1.41
N MET A 141 20.00 2.40 0.60
CA MET A 141 20.80 3.55 1.07
C MET A 141 19.93 4.68 1.64
N ALA A 142 18.80 5.02 0.98
CA ALA A 142 17.90 6.06 1.47
C ALA A 142 17.24 5.67 2.80
N LEU A 143 16.90 4.40 2.98
CA LEU A 143 16.40 3.85 4.26
C LEU A 143 17.47 3.90 5.36
N ALA A 144 18.70 3.47 5.08
CA ALA A 144 19.82 3.58 6.03
C ALA A 144 20.05 5.03 6.47
N ARG A 145 20.00 5.98 5.52
CA ARG A 145 20.10 7.41 5.81
C ARG A 145 18.97 7.90 6.71
N ALA A 146 17.73 7.47 6.47
CA ALA A 146 16.59 7.84 7.29
C ALA A 146 16.70 7.27 8.72
N LEU A 147 17.21 6.05 8.86
CA LEU A 147 17.42 5.36 10.13
C LEU A 147 18.64 5.87 10.94
N ALA A 148 19.57 6.57 10.28
CA ALA A 148 20.82 7.01 10.92
C ALA A 148 20.58 7.87 12.16
N ALA A 149 19.58 8.74 12.10
CA ALA A 149 19.21 9.63 13.20
C ALA A 149 18.42 8.98 14.34
N LYS A 150 18.24 7.64 14.31
CA LYS A 150 17.40 6.87 15.25
C LYS A 150 15.98 7.46 15.37
N PRO A 151 15.24 7.55 14.26
CA PRO A 151 13.88 8.11 14.28
C PRO A 151 12.95 7.18 15.06
N ARG A 152 11.86 7.74 15.61
CA ARG A 152 10.80 6.96 16.23
C ARG A 152 9.69 6.57 15.25
N VAL A 153 9.64 7.26 14.11
CA VAL A 153 8.71 6.99 13.00
C VAL A 153 9.48 7.03 11.69
N LEU A 154 9.19 6.09 10.81
CA LEU A 154 9.72 6.02 9.46
C LEU A 154 8.57 6.24 8.47
N LEU A 155 8.72 7.22 7.58
CA LEU A 155 7.74 7.60 6.58
C LEU A 155 8.33 7.36 5.19
N LEU A 156 7.66 6.53 4.36
CA LEU A 156 8.14 6.11 3.06
C LEU A 156 7.14 6.52 1.97
N ASP A 157 7.55 7.41 1.07
CA ASP A 157 6.70 7.89 -0.04
C ASP A 157 6.99 7.04 -1.28
N GLU A 158 6.08 6.13 -1.66
CA GLU A 158 6.18 5.16 -2.76
C GLU A 158 7.52 4.39 -2.80
N PRO A 159 7.85 3.64 -1.73
CA PRO A 159 9.16 3.03 -1.60
C PRO A 159 9.50 1.98 -2.69
N PHE A 160 8.52 1.41 -3.35
CA PHE A 160 8.71 0.36 -4.35
C PHE A 160 8.55 0.85 -5.79
N GLY A 161 8.28 2.14 -5.98
CA GLY A 161 8.10 2.75 -7.30
C GLY A 161 9.36 2.67 -8.16
N ALA A 162 9.18 2.65 -9.49
CA ALA A 162 10.26 2.66 -10.49
C ALA A 162 11.27 1.48 -10.43
N LEU A 163 10.84 0.32 -9.90
CA LEU A 163 11.62 -0.93 -9.86
C LEU A 163 10.97 -1.99 -10.74
N ASP A 164 11.77 -2.90 -11.30
CA ASP A 164 11.25 -4.09 -11.96
C ASP A 164 10.57 -5.03 -10.95
N ALA A 165 9.69 -5.93 -11.46
CA ALA A 165 8.84 -6.77 -10.60
C ALA A 165 9.65 -7.66 -9.65
N ARG A 166 10.79 -8.21 -10.09
CA ARG A 166 11.61 -9.09 -9.25
C ARG A 166 12.28 -8.32 -8.12
N VAL A 167 12.90 -7.18 -8.43
CA VAL A 167 13.54 -6.31 -7.43
C VAL A 167 12.50 -5.77 -6.45
N ARG A 168 11.28 -5.49 -6.92
CA ARG A 168 10.17 -5.04 -6.08
C ARG A 168 9.78 -6.11 -5.06
N ALA A 169 9.59 -7.37 -5.50
CA ALA A 169 9.27 -8.49 -4.61
C ALA A 169 10.37 -8.70 -3.54
N GLU A 170 11.64 -8.77 -3.97
CA GLU A 170 12.79 -8.91 -3.05
C GLU A 170 12.84 -7.77 -2.01
N LEU A 171 12.41 -6.56 -2.40
CA LEU A 171 12.44 -5.39 -1.54
C LEU A 171 11.26 -5.33 -0.56
N ARG A 172 10.07 -5.83 -0.96
CA ARG A 172 8.91 -6.00 -0.05
C ARG A 172 9.29 -6.94 1.11
N ASP A 173 9.79 -8.13 0.79
CA ASP A 173 10.25 -9.11 1.78
C ASP A 173 11.35 -8.54 2.69
N TRP A 174 12.27 -7.77 2.11
CA TRP A 174 13.34 -7.16 2.87
C TRP A 174 12.82 -6.06 3.80
N LEU A 175 11.87 -5.20 3.35
CA LEU A 175 11.29 -4.14 4.19
C LEU A 175 10.51 -4.76 5.38
N ARG A 176 9.78 -5.84 5.15
CA ARG A 176 9.07 -6.57 6.20
C ARG A 176 10.06 -7.07 7.27
N ARG A 177 11.12 -7.75 6.87
CA ARG A 177 12.18 -8.23 7.81
C ARG A 177 12.86 -7.08 8.54
N LEU A 178 13.19 -5.99 7.83
CA LEU A 178 13.78 -4.81 8.45
C LEU A 178 12.88 -4.22 9.52
N HIS A 179 11.57 -4.14 9.26
CA HIS A 179 10.60 -3.65 10.23
C HIS A 179 10.56 -4.53 11.47
N GLU A 180 10.56 -5.86 11.31
CA GLU A 180 10.59 -6.85 12.40
C GLU A 180 11.89 -6.77 13.23
N GLU A 181 13.00 -6.37 12.62
CA GLU A 181 14.28 -6.20 13.33
C GLU A 181 14.37 -4.87 14.08
N VAL A 182 13.92 -3.78 13.47
CA VAL A 182 14.10 -2.41 13.98
C VAL A 182 12.95 -1.96 14.88
N HIS A 183 11.75 -2.52 14.75
CA HIS A 183 10.53 -2.20 15.54
C HIS A 183 10.18 -0.70 15.57
N VAL A 184 10.43 0.03 14.48
CA VAL A 184 10.08 1.45 14.35
C VAL A 184 8.69 1.56 13.71
N THR A 185 7.82 2.40 14.27
CA THR A 185 6.52 2.71 13.63
C THR A 185 6.77 3.18 12.20
N THR A 186 6.26 2.44 11.24
CA THR A 186 6.54 2.68 9.82
C THR A 186 5.24 2.94 9.07
N VAL A 187 5.22 3.99 8.28
CA VAL A 187 4.11 4.30 7.36
C VAL A 187 4.66 4.39 5.95
N PHE A 188 4.07 3.66 5.03
CA PHE A 188 4.41 3.78 3.63
C PHE A 188 3.19 4.06 2.76
N VAL A 189 3.40 4.87 1.72
CA VAL A 189 2.39 5.19 0.72
C VAL A 189 2.61 4.32 -0.49
N THR A 190 1.55 3.76 -1.03
CA THR A 190 1.56 3.04 -2.31
C THR A 190 0.23 3.18 -3.04
N HIS A 191 0.24 2.93 -4.35
CA HIS A 191 -0.94 2.74 -5.17
C HIS A 191 -1.10 1.27 -5.60
N ASP A 192 -0.16 0.42 -5.22
CA ASP A 192 -0.13 -1.00 -5.55
C ASP A 192 -0.74 -1.81 -4.38
N GLN A 193 -1.76 -2.58 -4.71
CA GLN A 193 -2.49 -3.40 -3.73
C GLN A 193 -1.62 -4.53 -3.17
N GLU A 194 -0.84 -5.20 -4.03
CA GLU A 194 0.04 -6.29 -3.58
C GLU A 194 1.04 -5.80 -2.54
N GLU A 195 1.63 -4.61 -2.77
CA GLU A 195 2.56 -4.00 -1.83
C GLU A 195 1.90 -3.77 -0.46
N ALA A 196 0.69 -3.21 -0.44
CA ALA A 196 -0.03 -2.93 0.80
C ALA A 196 -0.44 -4.21 1.52
N MET A 197 -0.98 -5.19 0.79
CA MET A 197 -1.55 -6.42 1.36
C MET A 197 -0.47 -7.40 1.85
N GLU A 198 0.69 -7.46 1.17
CA GLU A 198 1.77 -8.38 1.56
C GLU A 198 2.66 -7.83 2.68
N VAL A 199 2.88 -6.51 2.70
CA VAL A 199 3.90 -5.91 3.58
C VAL A 199 3.32 -5.39 4.88
N ALA A 200 2.12 -4.82 4.87
CA ALA A 200 1.60 -4.06 6.01
C ALA A 200 0.88 -4.93 7.07
N ASP A 201 0.97 -4.51 8.34
CA ASP A 201 0.11 -5.03 9.42
C ASP A 201 -1.31 -4.44 9.30
N ARG A 202 -1.40 -3.19 8.83
CA ARG A 202 -2.64 -2.45 8.65
C ARG A 202 -2.60 -1.66 7.34
N VAL A 203 -3.74 -1.54 6.70
CA VAL A 203 -3.89 -0.76 5.47
C VAL A 203 -4.98 0.28 5.68
N ALA A 204 -4.66 1.54 5.37
CA ALA A 204 -5.60 2.66 5.32
C ALA A 204 -5.91 2.98 3.86
N VAL A 205 -7.11 2.73 3.42
CA VAL A 205 -7.56 2.94 2.04
C VAL A 205 -8.08 4.36 1.88
N PHE A 206 -7.54 5.08 0.90
CA PHE A 206 -7.88 6.47 0.59
C PHE A 206 -8.51 6.62 -0.78
N ASP A 207 -9.58 7.40 -0.86
CA ASP A 207 -10.13 7.90 -2.11
C ASP A 207 -10.48 9.39 -1.98
N GLN A 208 -10.22 10.17 -3.03
CA GLN A 208 -10.60 11.59 -3.16
C GLN A 208 -10.36 12.45 -1.90
N GLY A 209 -9.23 12.22 -1.23
CA GLY A 209 -8.84 12.97 -0.02
C GLY A 209 -9.48 12.48 1.28
N ARG A 210 -10.23 11.38 1.26
CA ARG A 210 -10.90 10.80 2.42
C ARG A 210 -10.36 9.42 2.77
N LEU A 211 -10.46 9.07 4.03
CA LEU A 211 -10.22 7.71 4.51
C LEU A 211 -11.50 6.90 4.34
N GLU A 212 -11.45 5.87 3.50
CA GLU A 212 -12.57 4.97 3.23
C GLU A 212 -12.68 3.86 4.27
N GLN A 213 -11.56 3.21 4.56
CA GLN A 213 -11.48 2.12 5.54
C GLN A 213 -10.06 1.96 6.06
N VAL A 214 -9.92 1.49 7.30
CA VAL A 214 -8.64 1.05 7.86
C VAL A 214 -8.83 -0.28 8.60
N GLY A 215 -7.95 -1.24 8.33
CA GLY A 215 -8.02 -2.56 8.95
C GLY A 215 -6.80 -3.41 8.62
N ALA A 216 -6.80 -4.67 9.08
CA ALA A 216 -5.84 -5.67 8.60
C ALA A 216 -6.10 -5.99 7.11
N PRO A 217 -5.08 -6.42 6.35
CA PRO A 217 -5.26 -6.80 4.95
C PRO A 217 -6.44 -7.76 4.71
N ALA A 218 -6.54 -8.83 5.49
CA ALA A 218 -7.65 -9.79 5.37
C ALA A 218 -9.02 -9.14 5.64
N GLU A 219 -9.12 -8.26 6.63
CA GLU A 219 -10.37 -7.57 6.96
C GLU A 219 -10.86 -6.68 5.81
N LEU A 220 -9.96 -5.94 5.14
CA LEU A 220 -10.30 -5.12 3.99
C LEU A 220 -10.76 -5.94 2.79
N TYR A 221 -10.21 -7.14 2.65
CA TYR A 221 -10.57 -8.07 1.59
C TYR A 221 -11.90 -8.76 1.86
N ASP A 222 -12.11 -9.26 3.08
CA ASP A 222 -13.25 -10.07 3.48
C ASP A 222 -14.49 -9.24 3.85
N ALA A 223 -14.29 -8.03 4.41
CA ALA A 223 -15.35 -7.13 4.89
C ALA A 223 -15.14 -5.68 4.41
N PRO A 224 -15.18 -5.42 3.08
CA PRO A 224 -15.04 -4.09 2.54
C PRO A 224 -16.19 -3.17 2.98
N ALA A 225 -15.86 -1.97 3.50
CA ALA A 225 -16.84 -1.02 4.02
C ALA A 225 -17.62 -0.26 2.92
N SER A 226 -17.11 -0.25 1.68
CA SER A 226 -17.75 0.43 0.54
C SER A 226 -17.50 -0.31 -0.77
N GLU A 227 -18.33 -0.02 -1.76
CA GLU A 227 -18.13 -0.52 -3.14
C GLU A 227 -16.74 -0.12 -3.68
N PHE A 228 -16.26 1.07 -3.32
CA PHE A 228 -14.92 1.51 -3.70
C PHE A 228 -13.86 0.58 -3.13
N VAL A 229 -13.90 0.28 -1.83
CA VAL A 229 -12.93 -0.63 -1.19
C VAL A 229 -13.01 -2.03 -1.79
N LEU A 230 -14.23 -2.56 -2.00
CA LEU A 230 -14.43 -3.86 -2.64
C LEU A 230 -13.74 -3.95 -4.00
N ARG A 231 -13.92 -2.96 -4.86
CA ARG A 231 -13.33 -2.91 -6.20
C ARG A 231 -11.84 -2.59 -6.19
N PHE A 232 -11.41 -1.77 -5.23
CA PHE A 232 -10.04 -1.28 -5.17
C PHE A 232 -9.08 -2.25 -4.46
N VAL A 233 -9.53 -3.01 -3.47
CA VAL A 233 -8.68 -3.96 -2.70
C VAL A 233 -8.63 -5.36 -3.32
N GLY A 234 -9.38 -5.60 -4.35
CA GLY A 234 -9.36 -6.84 -5.12
C GLY A 234 -10.33 -6.72 -6.26
N ASP A 235 -10.06 -7.41 -7.35
CA ASP A 235 -10.94 -7.39 -8.51
C ASP A 235 -12.38 -7.71 -8.09
N ALA A 236 -13.32 -6.86 -8.46
CA ALA A 236 -14.73 -7.11 -8.29
C ALA A 236 -15.44 -6.86 -9.62
N VAL A 237 -16.36 -7.75 -9.97
CA VAL A 237 -17.14 -7.70 -11.20
C VAL A 237 -18.63 -7.67 -10.86
N ARG A 238 -19.42 -7.07 -11.74
CA ARG A 238 -20.87 -7.07 -11.59
C ARG A 238 -21.43 -8.38 -12.16
N LEU A 239 -22.24 -9.06 -11.36
CA LEU A 239 -22.99 -10.25 -11.78
C LEU A 239 -24.49 -10.01 -11.44
N GLY A 240 -25.28 -9.64 -12.45
CA GLY A 240 -26.64 -9.18 -12.24
C GLY A 240 -26.69 -7.92 -11.37
N SER A 241 -27.40 -7.97 -10.25
CA SER A 241 -27.49 -6.84 -9.30
C SER A 241 -26.35 -6.81 -8.27
N SER A 242 -25.53 -7.86 -8.17
CA SER A 242 -24.52 -8.01 -7.12
C SER A 242 -23.12 -7.74 -7.63
N LEU A 243 -22.24 -7.26 -6.73
CA LEU A 243 -20.80 -7.21 -6.95
C LEU A 243 -20.17 -8.44 -6.30
N VAL A 244 -19.38 -9.17 -7.07
CA VAL A 244 -18.75 -10.43 -6.66
C VAL A 244 -17.29 -10.45 -7.08
N ARG A 245 -16.50 -11.28 -6.44
CA ARG A 245 -15.11 -11.48 -6.86
C ARG A 245 -15.03 -12.51 -7.99
N PRO A 246 -14.08 -12.40 -8.93
CA PRO A 246 -13.94 -13.35 -10.05
C PRO A 246 -13.84 -14.82 -9.62
N HIS A 247 -13.23 -15.12 -8.48
CA HIS A 247 -13.08 -16.50 -7.97
C HIS A 247 -14.31 -17.03 -7.22
N GLU A 248 -15.28 -16.18 -6.93
CA GLU A 248 -16.57 -16.57 -6.31
C GLU A 248 -17.59 -16.96 -7.38
N ILE A 249 -17.30 -16.66 -8.66
CA ILE A 249 -18.20 -16.99 -9.77
C ILE A 249 -18.09 -18.48 -10.10
N VAL A 250 -19.21 -19.16 -9.99
CA VAL A 250 -19.38 -20.56 -10.39
C VAL A 250 -20.06 -20.61 -11.74
N LEU A 251 -19.42 -21.26 -12.73
CA LEU A 251 -19.99 -21.49 -14.05
C LEU A 251 -20.68 -22.85 -14.12
N ARG A 252 -21.83 -22.92 -14.81
CA ARG A 252 -22.59 -24.15 -15.01
C ARG A 252 -23.15 -24.20 -16.43
N ARG A 253 -23.33 -25.41 -16.98
CA ARG A 253 -23.87 -25.61 -18.33
C ARG A 253 -25.42 -25.52 -18.40
N TRP A 254 -26.10 -25.47 -17.26
CA TRP A 254 -27.57 -25.43 -17.16
C TRP A 254 -28.02 -24.31 -16.21
N PRO A 255 -29.21 -23.74 -16.46
CA PRO A 255 -29.76 -22.67 -15.66
C PRO A 255 -29.97 -23.09 -14.20
N ARG A 256 -29.80 -22.14 -13.31
CA ARG A 256 -30.15 -22.25 -11.87
C ARG A 256 -30.77 -20.93 -11.43
N ASP A 257 -31.64 -20.98 -10.44
CA ASP A 257 -32.26 -19.80 -9.86
C ASP A 257 -31.18 -18.82 -9.38
N GLY A 258 -31.30 -17.56 -9.82
CA GLY A 258 -30.36 -16.50 -9.51
C GLY A 258 -29.06 -16.46 -10.36
N ALA A 259 -28.87 -17.43 -11.26
CA ALA A 259 -27.73 -17.40 -12.19
C ALA A 259 -28.03 -16.51 -13.40
N VAL A 260 -27.01 -15.82 -13.89
CA VAL A 260 -27.04 -14.97 -15.07
C VAL A 260 -26.55 -15.75 -16.28
N GLU A 261 -27.29 -15.69 -17.39
CA GLU A 261 -26.85 -16.26 -18.66
C GLU A 261 -25.71 -15.42 -19.24
N VAL A 262 -24.60 -16.07 -19.59
CA VAL A 262 -23.40 -15.42 -20.12
C VAL A 262 -22.80 -16.22 -21.27
N GLU A 263 -22.19 -15.52 -22.25
CA GLU A 263 -21.43 -16.12 -23.34
C GLU A 263 -19.94 -16.10 -23.02
N VAL A 264 -19.24 -17.20 -23.29
CA VAL A 264 -17.78 -17.29 -23.16
C VAL A 264 -17.09 -16.53 -24.29
N GLU A 265 -16.50 -15.37 -23.99
CA GLU A 265 -15.78 -14.54 -24.96
C GLU A 265 -14.33 -15.04 -25.16
N ARG A 266 -13.67 -15.44 -24.05
CA ARG A 266 -12.26 -15.88 -24.07
C ARG A 266 -11.94 -16.76 -22.87
N ILE A 267 -11.04 -17.73 -23.10
CA ILE A 267 -10.45 -18.56 -22.06
C ILE A 267 -8.93 -18.37 -22.07
N ALA A 268 -8.33 -18.07 -20.93
CA ALA A 268 -6.88 -17.94 -20.75
C ALA A 268 -6.42 -18.82 -19.58
N VAL A 269 -5.60 -19.84 -19.88
CA VAL A 269 -4.99 -20.70 -18.85
C VAL A 269 -3.75 -20.02 -18.27
N LEU A 270 -3.72 -19.86 -16.96
CA LEU A 270 -2.68 -19.14 -16.20
C LEU A 270 -2.03 -20.10 -15.16
N GLY A 271 -1.39 -21.15 -15.66
CA GLY A 271 -0.80 -22.19 -14.80
C GLY A 271 -1.83 -23.09 -14.14
N ALA A 272 -1.99 -23.03 -12.81
CA ALA A 272 -2.98 -23.80 -12.05
C ALA A 272 -4.39 -23.21 -12.13
N ASP A 273 -4.51 -21.95 -12.55
CA ASP A 273 -5.76 -21.21 -12.67
C ASP A 273 -6.11 -20.96 -14.14
N ALA A 274 -7.37 -20.62 -14.39
CA ALA A 274 -7.88 -20.15 -15.66
C ALA A 274 -8.74 -18.91 -15.45
N ARG A 275 -8.61 -17.95 -16.38
CA ARG A 275 -9.51 -16.81 -16.48
C ARG A 275 -10.45 -17.03 -17.65
N VAL A 276 -11.74 -16.91 -17.38
CA VAL A 276 -12.80 -16.99 -18.37
C VAL A 276 -13.45 -15.60 -18.47
N ASP A 277 -13.21 -14.90 -19.59
CA ASP A 277 -13.88 -13.64 -19.89
C ASP A 277 -15.26 -13.95 -20.48
N LEU A 278 -16.27 -13.31 -19.93
CA LEU A 278 -17.69 -13.58 -20.18
C LEU A 278 -18.41 -12.28 -20.56
N VAL A 279 -19.50 -12.40 -21.32
CA VAL A 279 -20.39 -11.29 -21.63
C VAL A 279 -21.83 -11.70 -21.33
N ASP A 280 -22.59 -10.85 -20.65
CA ASP A 280 -24.00 -11.10 -20.39
C ASP A 280 -24.91 -10.63 -21.52
N GLY A 281 -26.21 -10.93 -21.44
CA GLY A 281 -27.20 -10.52 -22.42
C GLY A 281 -27.39 -9.01 -22.58
N SER A 282 -26.86 -8.20 -21.66
CA SER A 282 -26.85 -6.72 -21.76
C SER A 282 -25.59 -6.18 -22.44
N GLY A 283 -24.58 -7.04 -22.68
CA GLY A 283 -23.26 -6.67 -23.20
C GLY A 283 -22.27 -6.26 -22.12
N GLU A 284 -22.60 -6.43 -20.83
CA GLU A 284 -21.67 -6.19 -19.75
C GLU A 284 -20.63 -7.33 -19.68
N ARG A 285 -19.36 -6.94 -19.55
CA ARG A 285 -18.24 -7.88 -19.51
C ARG A 285 -17.84 -8.18 -18.07
N LEU A 286 -17.67 -9.44 -17.77
CA LEU A 286 -17.20 -9.92 -16.49
C LEU A 286 -16.14 -11.01 -16.68
N ALA A 287 -15.37 -11.32 -15.65
CA ALA A 287 -14.40 -12.40 -15.69
C ALA A 287 -14.62 -13.35 -14.51
N ALA A 288 -14.61 -14.64 -14.76
CA ALA A 288 -14.53 -15.67 -13.73
C ALA A 288 -13.10 -16.19 -13.63
N ARG A 289 -12.69 -16.57 -12.43
CA ARG A 289 -11.43 -17.25 -12.17
C ARG A 289 -11.70 -18.64 -11.63
N LEU A 290 -11.35 -19.64 -12.39
CA LEU A 290 -11.57 -21.06 -12.09
C LEU A 290 -10.24 -21.73 -11.82
N ARG A 291 -10.25 -22.86 -11.10
CA ARG A 291 -9.13 -23.79 -11.13
C ARG A 291 -9.08 -24.49 -12.49
N ARG A 292 -7.89 -24.87 -12.91
CA ARG A 292 -7.73 -25.57 -14.20
C ARG A 292 -8.54 -26.86 -14.27
N GLU A 293 -8.62 -27.63 -13.17
CA GLU A 293 -9.43 -28.83 -13.07
C GLU A 293 -10.92 -28.53 -13.31
N GLU A 294 -11.45 -27.47 -12.72
CA GLU A 294 -12.84 -27.03 -12.92
C GLU A 294 -13.12 -26.62 -14.38
N LEU A 295 -12.15 -25.96 -15.03
CA LEU A 295 -12.24 -25.63 -16.44
C LEU A 295 -12.26 -26.88 -17.32
N ASP A 296 -11.37 -27.86 -17.03
CA ASP A 296 -11.27 -29.12 -17.76
C ASP A 296 -12.57 -29.94 -17.60
N ASP A 297 -13.18 -29.97 -16.40
CA ASP A 297 -14.45 -30.63 -16.13
C ASP A 297 -15.64 -29.97 -16.85
N LEU A 298 -15.59 -28.65 -16.98
CA LEU A 298 -16.62 -27.88 -17.68
C LEU A 298 -16.51 -28.00 -19.21
N ASP A 299 -15.34 -28.33 -19.76
CA ASP A 299 -15.05 -28.45 -21.21
C ASP A 299 -15.63 -27.27 -22.02
N LEU A 300 -15.31 -26.04 -21.58
CA LEU A 300 -15.86 -24.80 -22.13
C LEU A 300 -15.19 -24.44 -23.46
N ALA A 301 -16.02 -23.95 -24.38
CA ALA A 301 -15.54 -23.40 -25.65
C ALA A 301 -15.95 -21.92 -25.82
N ARG A 302 -15.17 -21.18 -26.61
CA ARG A 302 -15.52 -19.81 -26.97
C ARG A 302 -16.86 -19.77 -27.75
N GLY A 303 -17.73 -18.82 -27.40
CA GLY A 303 -19.06 -18.65 -27.97
C GLY A 303 -20.13 -19.55 -27.32
N GLU A 304 -19.74 -20.33 -26.31
CA GLU A 304 -20.68 -21.18 -25.57
C GLU A 304 -21.46 -20.34 -24.55
N ILE A 305 -22.75 -20.66 -24.41
CA ILE A 305 -23.62 -20.04 -23.40
C ILE A 305 -23.57 -20.89 -22.14
N VAL A 306 -23.29 -20.24 -21.01
CA VAL A 306 -23.24 -20.86 -19.68
C VAL A 306 -23.95 -19.95 -18.66
N TRP A 307 -24.19 -20.47 -17.47
CA TRP A 307 -24.83 -19.75 -16.38
C TRP A 307 -23.80 -19.45 -15.31
N ALA A 308 -23.61 -18.14 -15.04
CA ALA A 308 -22.74 -17.64 -13.98
C ALA A 308 -23.58 -17.36 -12.72
N GLY A 309 -23.20 -17.93 -11.60
CA GLY A 309 -23.77 -17.66 -10.29
C GLY A 309 -22.62 -17.39 -9.31
N ALA A 310 -22.85 -16.58 -8.30
CA ALA A 310 -21.99 -16.60 -7.13
C ALA A 310 -22.49 -17.69 -6.19
N GLU A 311 -21.59 -18.50 -5.59
CA GLU A 311 -21.96 -19.21 -4.38
C GLU A 311 -22.41 -18.14 -3.39
N PRO A 312 -23.56 -18.34 -2.70
CA PRO A 312 -24.08 -17.26 -1.87
C PRO A 312 -22.97 -16.87 -0.91
N PHE A 313 -22.32 -15.76 -1.18
CA PHE A 313 -21.74 -14.98 -0.14
C PHE A 313 -22.90 -14.82 0.82
N LEU A 314 -22.79 -15.46 1.98
CA LEU A 314 -23.72 -15.24 3.08
C LEU A 314 -24.03 -13.75 3.02
N GLU A 315 -25.32 -13.39 2.93
CA GLU A 315 -25.79 -12.01 2.99
C GLU A 315 -25.02 -11.35 4.15
N ARG A 316 -23.84 -10.84 3.83
CA ARG A 316 -23.02 -10.11 4.77
C ARG A 316 -23.66 -8.76 4.79
N ASP A 317 -24.48 -8.54 5.80
CA ASP A 317 -25.07 -7.32 6.27
C ASP A 317 -24.38 -6.06 5.73
N LEU A 318 -24.65 -5.68 4.49
CA LEU A 318 -24.52 -4.29 4.04
C LEU A 318 -25.56 -3.41 4.76
N GLU A 319 -26.54 -4.04 5.45
CA GLU A 319 -27.54 -3.36 6.31
C GLU A 319 -27.02 -3.04 7.72
N ALA A 320 -25.96 -3.68 8.20
CA ALA A 320 -25.43 -3.40 9.55
C ALA A 320 -24.67 -2.07 9.68
N GLY A 321 -24.28 -1.44 8.57
CA GLY A 321 -23.62 -0.11 8.56
C GLY A 321 -24.56 1.09 8.69
N GLN A 322 -25.88 0.91 8.61
CA GLN A 322 -26.85 2.01 8.73
C GLN A 322 -27.52 2.10 10.11
N ALA A 323 -27.19 1.26 11.07
CA ALA A 323 -27.85 1.20 12.38
C ALA A 323 -26.98 1.67 13.56
N LEU A 324 -25.94 2.45 13.35
CA LEU A 324 -25.25 3.20 14.42
C LEU A 324 -25.06 4.64 13.96
N GLY A 325 -26.19 5.39 14.04
CA GLY A 325 -26.24 6.84 13.94
C GLY A 325 -25.70 7.54 15.18
#